data_3e2f0a1fb72400f1e26252c95b0912da
#
_entry.id   3e2f0a1fb72400f1e26252c95b0912da
#
_cell.length_a   1.000
_cell.length_b   1.000
_cell.length_c   1.000
_cell.angle_alpha   90.00
_cell.angle_beta   90.00
_cell.angle_gamma   90.00
#
_symmetry.space_group_name_H-M   'P 1'
#
loop_
_entity.id
_entity.type
_entity.pdbx_description
1 polymer ?
#
loop_
_entity_poly.entity_id
_entity_poly.type
_entity_poly.pdbx_seq_one_letter_code
_entity_poly.pdbx_strand_id
1 'polypeptide(L)' 'MFFGMNRATDEQSLVAFLRQFSSDRMTAALVPRMSEKEIHQVVDLLTGIMRNHLSGEEYHRLFLGEDHHH' A
#
# COMPACT_ATOMS: atom_id res chain seq x y z
N MET A 1 5.35 -16.41 -0.86
CA MET A 1 4.94 -15.48 -1.92
C MET A 1 5.84 -15.64 -3.13
N PHE A 2 5.25 -15.71 -4.30
CA PHE A 2 6.00 -15.88 -5.55
C PHE A 2 5.62 -14.77 -6.51
N PHE A 3 6.64 -14.23 -7.20
CA PHE A 3 6.45 -13.17 -8.18
C PHE A 3 7.07 -13.59 -9.51
N GLY A 4 6.52 -13.08 -10.61
CA GLY A 4 7.01 -13.37 -11.95
C GLY A 4 6.50 -14.68 -12.54
N MET A 5 5.53 -15.33 -11.89
CA MET A 5 4.97 -16.60 -12.37
C MET A 5 3.86 -16.38 -13.40
N ASN A 6 2.83 -15.66 -13.01
CA ASN A 6 1.74 -15.21 -13.87
C ASN A 6 0.99 -14.10 -13.15
N ARG A 7 0.11 -13.42 -13.90
CA ARG A 7 -0.58 -12.24 -13.36
C ARG A 7 -1.42 -12.53 -12.12
N ALA A 8 -2.21 -13.61 -12.16
CA ALA A 8 -3.08 -13.94 -11.03
C ALA A 8 -2.26 -14.25 -9.76
N THR A 9 -1.19 -15.01 -9.91
CA THR A 9 -0.30 -15.32 -8.78
C THR A 9 0.39 -14.07 -8.26
N ASP A 10 0.85 -13.19 -9.16
CA ASP A 10 1.51 -11.96 -8.77
C ASP A 10 0.58 -11.04 -7.98
N GLU A 11 -0.69 -10.92 -8.40
CA GLU A 11 -1.67 -10.12 -7.67
C GLU A 11 -1.91 -10.66 -6.27
N GLN A 12 -2.10 -11.97 -6.14
CA GLN A 12 -2.30 -12.61 -4.84
C GLN A 12 -1.08 -12.45 -3.93
N SER A 13 0.10 -12.62 -4.51
CA SER A 13 1.36 -12.47 -3.76
C SER A 13 1.56 -11.05 -3.29
N LEU A 14 1.22 -10.07 -4.12
CA LEU A 14 1.33 -8.67 -3.73
C LEU A 14 0.39 -8.33 -2.59
N VAL A 15 -0.86 -8.80 -2.64
CA VAL A 15 -1.81 -8.58 -1.55
C VAL A 15 -1.27 -9.15 -0.24
N ALA A 16 -0.76 -10.38 -0.27
CA ALA A 16 -0.18 -11.02 0.92
C ALA A 16 1.05 -10.26 1.42
N PHE A 17 1.92 -9.83 0.50
CA PHE A 17 3.11 -9.05 0.82
C PHE A 17 2.74 -7.74 1.53
N LEU A 18 1.79 -7.00 0.97
CA LEU A 18 1.38 -5.71 1.54
C LEU A 18 0.75 -5.89 2.92
N ARG A 19 -0.05 -6.94 3.11
CA ARG A 19 -0.64 -7.23 4.43
C ARG A 19 0.42 -7.54 5.47
N GLN A 20 1.41 -8.35 5.11
CA GLN A 20 2.51 -8.68 6.02
C GLN A 20 3.37 -7.45 6.31
N PHE A 21 3.65 -6.65 5.29
CA PHE A 21 4.44 -5.44 5.43
C PHE A 21 3.74 -4.42 6.34
N SER A 22 2.42 -4.31 6.25
CA SER A 22 1.65 -3.33 7.03
C SER A 22 1.18 -3.83 8.39
N SER A 23 1.60 -5.02 8.81
CA SER A 23 1.27 -5.50 10.15
C SER A 23 1.88 -4.58 11.21
N ASP A 24 1.22 -4.52 12.39
CA ASP A 24 1.69 -3.65 13.47
C ASP A 24 3.11 -4.01 13.91
N ARG A 25 3.42 -5.29 13.98
CA ARG A 25 4.76 -5.74 14.39
C ARG A 25 5.82 -5.31 13.40
N MET A 26 5.54 -5.44 12.11
CA MET A 26 6.50 -5.09 11.07
C MET A 26 6.71 -3.58 11.00
N THR A 27 5.64 -2.81 10.99
CA THR A 27 5.75 -1.35 10.92
C THR A 27 6.40 -0.77 12.17
N ALA A 28 6.09 -1.31 13.34
CA ALA A 28 6.71 -0.85 14.59
C ALA A 28 8.22 -1.08 14.61
N ALA A 29 8.69 -2.15 13.96
CA ALA A 29 10.11 -2.45 13.88
C ALA A 29 10.81 -1.67 12.78
N LEU A 30 10.18 -1.58 11.61
CA LEU A 30 10.82 -1.04 10.41
C LEU A 30 10.78 0.48 10.33
N VAL A 31 9.60 1.08 10.55
CA VAL A 31 9.40 2.51 10.28
C VAL A 31 10.38 3.40 11.08
N PRO A 32 10.62 3.16 12.38
CA PRO A 32 11.58 3.98 13.10
C PRO A 32 13.02 3.88 12.58
N ARG A 33 13.34 2.84 11.83
CA ARG A 33 14.67 2.62 11.26
C ARG A 33 14.84 3.23 9.87
N MET A 34 13.74 3.64 9.26
CA MET A 34 13.76 4.19 7.90
C MET A 34 14.30 5.61 7.92
N SER A 35 15.04 5.96 6.85
CA SER A 35 15.44 7.34 6.63
C SER A 35 14.26 8.16 6.13
N GLU A 36 14.37 9.49 6.24
CA GLU A 36 13.34 10.39 5.68
C GLU A 36 13.16 10.15 4.20
N LYS A 37 14.27 9.94 3.49
CA LYS A 37 14.23 9.67 2.05
C LYS A 37 13.42 8.41 1.75
N GLU A 38 13.64 7.35 2.53
CA GLU A 38 12.90 6.09 2.34
C GLU A 38 11.42 6.26 2.63
N ILE A 39 11.05 7.01 3.67
CA ILE A 39 9.66 7.30 3.96
C ILE A 39 9.01 8.01 2.78
N HIS A 40 9.67 9.05 2.23
CA HIS A 40 9.15 9.78 1.08
C HIS A 40 9.05 8.89 -0.15
N GLN A 41 10.01 8.01 -0.39
CA GLN A 41 9.99 7.10 -1.53
C GLN A 41 8.77 6.16 -1.48
N VAL A 42 8.49 5.60 -0.32
CA VAL A 42 7.33 4.70 -0.16
C VAL A 42 6.03 5.47 -0.38
N VAL A 43 5.89 6.62 0.27
CA VAL A 43 4.67 7.44 0.15
C VAL A 43 4.46 7.88 -1.30
N ASP A 44 5.50 8.38 -1.95
CA ASP A 44 5.39 8.85 -3.33
C ASP A 44 5.04 7.72 -4.29
N LEU A 45 5.67 6.56 -4.12
CA LEU A 45 5.39 5.40 -4.97
C LEU A 45 3.93 4.96 -4.84
N LEU A 46 3.48 4.74 -3.63
CA LEU A 46 2.12 4.23 -3.40
C LEU A 46 1.06 5.28 -3.75
N THR A 47 1.31 6.55 -3.44
CA THR A 47 0.41 7.64 -3.82
C THR A 47 0.28 7.75 -5.32
N GLY A 48 1.40 7.66 -6.04
CA GLY A 48 1.38 7.69 -7.52
C GLY A 48 0.58 6.55 -8.11
N ILE A 49 0.74 5.35 -7.57
CA ILE A 49 -0.01 4.18 -8.03
C ILE A 49 -1.51 4.38 -7.77
N MET A 50 -1.87 4.86 -6.59
CA MET A 50 -3.28 5.12 -6.28
C MET A 50 -3.89 6.16 -7.23
N ARG A 51 -3.17 7.23 -7.52
CA ARG A 51 -3.64 8.27 -8.45
C ARG A 51 -3.87 7.73 -9.87
N ASN A 52 -3.04 6.78 -10.28
CA ASN A 52 -3.18 6.19 -11.62
C ASN A 52 -4.42 5.32 -11.75
N HIS A 53 -4.94 4.79 -10.67
CA HIS A 53 -5.97 3.76 -10.73
C HIS A 53 -7.26 4.09 -9.98
N LEU A 54 -7.21 4.99 -9.00
CA LEU A 54 -8.37 5.31 -8.17
C LEU A 54 -8.88 6.71 -8.44
N SER A 55 -10.21 6.87 -8.45
CA SER A 55 -10.81 8.20 -8.41
C SER A 55 -10.62 8.81 -7.02
N GLY A 56 -10.86 10.13 -6.89
CA GLY A 56 -10.82 10.78 -5.60
C GLY A 56 -11.80 10.18 -4.60
N GLU A 57 -13.00 9.82 -5.08
CA GLU A 57 -14.01 9.18 -4.24
C GLU A 57 -13.55 7.81 -3.75
N GLU A 58 -12.98 7.00 -4.65
CA GLU A 58 -12.45 5.70 -4.28
C GLU A 58 -11.30 5.83 -3.28
N TYR A 59 -10.41 6.78 -3.47
CA TYR A 59 -9.32 7.04 -2.55
C TYR A 59 -9.84 7.36 -1.14
N HIS A 60 -10.81 8.26 -1.05
CA HIS A 60 -11.38 8.62 0.26
C HIS A 60 -12.08 7.43 0.91
N ARG A 61 -12.84 6.68 0.14
CA ARG A 61 -13.61 5.55 0.67
C ARG A 61 -12.71 4.37 1.04
N LEU A 62 -11.79 3.99 0.14
CA LEU A 62 -11.03 2.75 0.28
C LEU A 62 -9.76 2.94 1.09
N PHE A 63 -9.04 4.03 0.87
CA PHE A 63 -7.77 4.24 1.56
C PHE A 63 -7.94 4.98 2.87
N LEU A 64 -8.69 6.08 2.87
CA LEU A 64 -8.91 6.86 4.09
C LEU A 64 -10.02 6.30 4.97
N GLY A 65 -10.85 5.41 4.44
CA GLY A 65 -11.94 4.82 5.20
C GLY A 65 -13.06 5.81 5.50
N GLU A 66 -13.17 6.88 4.71
CA GLU A 66 -14.20 7.90 4.91
C GLU A 66 -15.44 7.56 4.09
N ASP A 67 -16.57 7.45 4.79
CA ASP A 67 -17.87 7.29 4.15
C ASP A 67 -18.51 8.65 4.01
N HIS A 68 -18.79 9.05 2.78
CA HIS A 68 -19.50 10.29 2.50
C HIS A 68 -20.99 10.01 2.50
N HIS A 69 -21.56 9.99 3.71
CA HIS A 69 -23.01 9.90 3.89
C HIS A 69 -23.56 11.29 4.12
N HIS A 70 -24.47 11.64 3.29
CA HIS A 70 -25.21 12.89 3.43
C HIS A 70 -26.69 12.64 3.39
#